data_65029bf18eefbe5eb073fd8d355b33ad
#
_entry.id   65029bf18eefbe5eb073fd8d355b33ad
#
_cell.length_a   1.000
_cell.length_b   1.000
_cell.length_c   1.000
_cell.angle_alpha   90.00
_cell.angle_beta   90.00
_cell.angle_gamma   90.00
#
_symmetry.space_group_name_H-M   'P 1'
#
loop_
_entity.id
_entity.type
_entity.pdbx_description
1 polymer ?
#
loop_
_entity_poly.entity_id
_entity_poly.type
_entity_poly.pdbx_seq_one_letter_code
_entity_poly.pdbx_strand_id
1 'polypeptide(L)'
;MFDIGDKVVYPHHGAGTVIKKEKREVLGEVREYLTIQILHNDMTVNVPCDNAERVGLRQVIDQRTVTMVVRTLSGGSTEMPKNWNRRFKHNRDKMKTGNIFELAEVVRNLAVRNNEKGLSTGEKQMFVKAKKILASELMYAKHMDEDEAAEWLDDVLSRAGETKPTSRAKPKAAAASA
;
A
#
# COMPACT_ATOMS: atom_id res chain seq x y z
N MET A 1 12.32 2.23 -16.49
CA MET A 1 13.56 1.47 -16.21
C MET A 1 14.11 2.02 -14.90
N PHE A 2 14.52 1.15 -13.97
CA PHE A 2 15.04 1.57 -12.65
C PHE A 2 16.54 1.51 -12.62
N ASP A 3 17.18 2.46 -11.88
CA ASP A 3 18.62 2.57 -11.75
C ASP A 3 19.08 2.57 -10.28
N ILE A 4 20.39 2.40 -10.05
CA ILE A 4 20.96 2.40 -8.70
C ILE A 4 20.68 3.74 -8.02
N GLY A 5 20.19 3.70 -6.79
CA GLY A 5 19.79 4.87 -6.01
C GLY A 5 18.29 5.19 -6.07
N ASP A 6 17.55 4.61 -7.01
CA ASP A 6 16.12 4.83 -7.12
C ASP A 6 15.37 4.33 -5.88
N LYS A 7 14.42 5.15 -5.43
CA LYS A 7 13.48 4.80 -4.36
C LYS A 7 12.27 4.13 -4.98
N VAL A 8 12.06 2.87 -4.64
CA VAL A 8 11.04 2.02 -5.26
C VAL A 8 10.16 1.37 -4.20
N VAL A 9 8.99 0.94 -4.61
CA VAL A 9 8.09 0.14 -3.78
C VAL A 9 7.92 -1.22 -4.43
N TYR A 10 8.20 -2.26 -3.67
CA TYR A 10 7.92 -3.63 -4.03
C TYR A 10 6.66 -4.09 -3.28
N PRO A 11 5.56 -4.39 -3.98
CA PRO A 11 4.33 -4.89 -3.35
C PRO A 11 4.65 -6.04 -2.39
N HIS A 12 4.01 -6.16 -1.26
CA HIS A 12 4.26 -7.12 -0.18
C HIS A 12 5.48 -6.87 0.72
N HIS A 13 6.49 -6.14 0.25
CA HIS A 13 7.71 -5.89 1.01
C HIS A 13 7.87 -4.43 1.44
N GLY A 14 7.21 -3.50 0.74
CA GLY A 14 7.26 -2.08 1.03
C GLY A 14 8.33 -1.32 0.24
N ALA A 15 8.68 -0.13 0.71
CA ALA A 15 9.64 0.73 0.05
C ALA A 15 11.08 0.28 0.30
N GLY A 16 11.93 0.52 -0.67
CA GLY A 16 13.34 0.20 -0.63
C GLY A 16 14.16 1.05 -1.61
N THR A 17 15.46 0.84 -1.60
CA THR A 17 16.40 1.50 -2.52
C THR A 17 17.05 0.45 -3.41
N VAL A 18 17.15 0.76 -4.71
CA VAL A 18 17.96 -0.04 -5.63
C VAL A 18 19.43 0.18 -5.30
N ILE A 19 20.11 -0.85 -4.79
CA ILE A 19 21.51 -0.76 -4.36
C ILE A 19 22.48 -1.37 -5.36
N LYS A 20 22.00 -2.22 -6.26
CA LYS A 20 22.83 -2.90 -7.26
C LYS A 20 22.04 -3.24 -8.50
N LYS A 21 22.72 -3.19 -9.64
CA LYS A 21 22.20 -3.64 -10.94
C LYS A 21 23.30 -4.47 -11.61
N GLU A 22 23.04 -5.73 -11.85
CA GLU A 22 24.05 -6.64 -12.36
C GLU A 22 23.45 -7.71 -13.29
N LYS A 23 24.27 -8.15 -14.24
CA LYS A 23 23.94 -9.29 -15.09
C LYS A 23 24.32 -10.57 -14.38
N ARG A 24 23.37 -11.51 -14.32
CA ARG A 24 23.59 -12.86 -13.78
C ARG A 24 23.16 -13.91 -14.80
N GLU A 25 23.92 -14.96 -14.86
CA GLU A 25 23.54 -16.15 -15.60
C GLU A 25 22.71 -17.07 -14.69
N VAL A 26 21.48 -17.35 -15.09
CA VAL A 26 20.55 -18.23 -14.38
C VAL A 26 19.99 -19.22 -15.39
N LEU A 27 20.22 -20.50 -15.17
CA LEU A 27 19.77 -21.59 -16.07
C LEU A 27 20.24 -21.43 -17.53
N GLY A 28 21.46 -20.91 -17.74
CA GLY A 28 22.03 -20.69 -19.07
C GLY A 28 21.59 -19.44 -19.79
N GLU A 29 20.73 -18.62 -19.16
CA GLU A 29 20.30 -17.32 -19.69
C GLU A 29 20.93 -16.18 -18.89
N VAL A 30 21.54 -15.20 -19.59
CA VAL A 30 22.06 -13.99 -18.98
C VAL A 30 20.95 -12.97 -18.89
N ARG A 31 20.58 -12.61 -17.64
CA ARG A 31 19.56 -11.60 -17.36
C ARG A 31 20.11 -10.53 -16.42
N GLU A 32 19.59 -9.33 -16.56
CA GLU A 32 19.92 -8.21 -15.66
C GLU A 32 18.99 -8.22 -14.45
N TYR A 33 19.55 -8.08 -13.25
CA TYR A 33 18.85 -8.09 -11.98
C TYR A 33 19.06 -6.78 -11.23
N LEU A 34 17.98 -6.29 -10.62
CA LEU A 34 18.00 -5.23 -9.60
C LEU A 34 18.08 -5.87 -8.22
N THR A 35 19.00 -5.40 -7.39
CA THR A 35 19.00 -5.71 -5.95
C THR A 35 18.42 -4.53 -5.20
N ILE A 36 17.33 -4.77 -4.48
CA ILE A 36 16.59 -3.75 -3.73
C ILE A 36 16.76 -4.05 -2.26
N GLN A 37 17.24 -3.08 -1.50
CA GLN A 37 17.29 -3.13 -0.04
C GLN A 37 15.99 -2.58 0.52
N ILE A 38 15.22 -3.43 1.20
CA ILE A 38 13.93 -3.06 1.80
C ILE A 38 14.18 -2.29 3.09
N LEU A 39 13.46 -1.17 3.25
CA LEU A 39 13.74 -0.20 4.29
C LEU A 39 13.46 -0.70 5.72
N HIS A 40 12.36 -1.41 5.93
CA HIS A 40 11.87 -1.72 7.28
C HIS A 40 12.44 -3.02 7.90
N ASN A 41 13.18 -3.83 7.16
CA ASN A 41 13.69 -5.12 7.64
C ASN A 41 15.09 -5.48 7.13
N ASP A 42 15.78 -4.54 6.49
CA ASP A 42 17.11 -4.71 5.88
C ASP A 42 17.23 -5.91 4.91
N MET A 43 16.11 -6.47 4.50
CA MET A 43 16.07 -7.58 3.57
C MET A 43 16.42 -7.09 2.16
N THR A 44 17.22 -7.88 1.43
CA THR A 44 17.48 -7.64 0.02
C THR A 44 16.64 -8.54 -0.86
N VAL A 45 16.06 -7.96 -1.90
CA VAL A 45 15.27 -8.68 -2.92
C VAL A 45 15.91 -8.50 -4.27
N ASN A 46 16.07 -9.61 -5.02
CA ASN A 46 16.57 -9.57 -6.38
C ASN A 46 15.40 -9.73 -7.37
N VAL A 47 15.27 -8.75 -8.26
CA VAL A 47 14.19 -8.70 -9.26
C VAL A 47 14.79 -8.63 -10.65
N PRO A 48 14.44 -9.55 -11.58
CA PRO A 48 14.83 -9.40 -12.97
C PRO A 48 14.29 -8.11 -13.56
N CYS A 49 15.12 -7.34 -14.27
CA CYS A 49 14.72 -6.05 -14.84
C CYS A 49 13.55 -6.16 -15.82
N ASP A 50 13.52 -7.22 -16.61
CA ASP A 50 12.45 -7.53 -17.56
C ASP A 50 11.13 -7.92 -16.89
N ASN A 51 11.16 -8.26 -15.62
CA ASN A 51 10.00 -8.66 -14.83
C ASN A 51 9.57 -7.60 -13.80
N ALA A 52 10.30 -6.51 -13.66
CA ALA A 52 10.09 -5.51 -12.61
C ALA A 52 8.66 -4.93 -12.63
N GLU A 53 8.15 -4.57 -13.80
CA GLU A 53 6.79 -4.05 -13.95
C GLU A 53 5.72 -5.12 -13.67
N ARG A 54 5.97 -6.37 -14.08
CA ARG A 54 5.03 -7.49 -13.86
C ARG A 54 4.86 -7.84 -12.38
N VAL A 55 5.92 -7.69 -11.58
CA VAL A 55 5.83 -7.88 -10.13
C VAL A 55 5.31 -6.65 -9.39
N GLY A 56 4.96 -5.59 -10.12
CA GLY A 56 4.39 -4.37 -9.58
C GLY A 56 5.40 -3.41 -8.96
N LEU A 57 6.70 -3.56 -9.30
CA LEU A 57 7.72 -2.61 -8.85
C LEU A 57 7.41 -1.22 -9.44
N ARG A 58 7.33 -0.21 -8.58
CA ARG A 58 7.04 1.17 -8.97
C ARG A 58 7.88 2.17 -8.18
N GLN A 59 7.93 3.40 -8.63
CA GLN A 59 8.54 4.48 -7.87
C GLN A 59 7.71 4.86 -6.64
N VAL A 60 8.36 5.44 -5.64
CA VAL A 60 7.71 6.03 -4.47
C VAL A 60 6.82 7.19 -4.91
N ILE A 61 5.69 7.36 -4.23
CA ILE A 61 4.73 8.43 -4.51
C ILE A 61 5.30 9.82 -4.25
N ASP A 62 4.77 10.80 -4.96
CA ASP A 62 5.09 12.22 -4.78
C ASP A 62 4.21 12.87 -3.69
N GLN A 63 4.52 14.12 -3.32
CA GLN A 63 3.78 14.89 -2.30
C GLN A 63 2.31 15.12 -2.67
N ARG A 64 2.00 15.25 -3.95
CA ARG A 64 0.62 15.41 -4.41
C ARG A 64 -0.19 14.15 -4.14
N THR A 65 0.40 13.00 -4.43
CA THR A 65 -0.20 11.69 -4.15
C THR A 65 -0.34 11.45 -2.65
N VAL A 66 0.63 11.87 -1.82
CA VAL A 66 0.52 11.82 -0.36
C VAL A 66 -0.74 12.54 0.12
N THR A 67 -1.03 13.73 -0.40
CA THR A 67 -2.26 14.47 -0.04
C THR A 67 -3.53 13.68 -0.35
N MET A 68 -3.56 12.98 -1.48
CA MET A 68 -4.69 12.13 -1.86
C MET A 68 -4.79 10.87 -0.98
N VAL A 69 -3.67 10.28 -0.58
CA VAL A 69 -3.61 9.17 0.37
C VAL A 69 -4.17 9.58 1.73
N VAL A 70 -3.82 10.78 2.23
CA VAL A 70 -4.38 11.33 3.48
C VAL A 70 -5.91 11.40 3.41
N ARG A 71 -6.46 11.88 2.31
CA ARG A 71 -7.92 11.92 2.11
C ARG A 71 -8.56 10.54 2.16
N THR A 72 -7.88 9.53 1.60
CA THR A 72 -8.34 8.14 1.67
C THR A 72 -8.30 7.62 3.10
N LEU A 73 -7.20 7.85 3.83
CA LEU A 73 -7.00 7.39 5.20
C LEU A 73 -7.96 8.03 6.20
N SER A 74 -8.22 9.34 6.08
CA SER A 74 -9.12 10.08 6.97
C SER A 74 -10.59 10.01 6.55
N GLY A 75 -10.90 9.41 5.42
CA GLY A 75 -12.27 9.22 4.92
C GLY A 75 -13.06 8.17 5.70
N GLY A 76 -14.36 8.06 5.38
CA GLY A 76 -15.21 7.00 5.90
C GLY A 76 -14.81 5.63 5.40
N SER A 77 -15.03 4.59 6.21
CA SER A 77 -14.75 3.22 5.79
C SER A 77 -15.64 2.81 4.62
N THR A 78 -15.10 1.99 3.73
CA THR A 78 -15.87 1.34 2.67
C THR A 78 -16.41 0.00 3.15
N GLU A 79 -17.49 -0.46 2.54
CA GLU A 79 -18.11 -1.72 2.91
C GLU A 79 -17.17 -2.89 2.60
N MET A 80 -16.91 -3.72 3.62
CA MET A 80 -16.15 -4.96 3.50
C MET A 80 -17.09 -6.16 3.61
N PRO A 81 -16.75 -7.31 3.01
CA PRO A 81 -17.53 -8.54 3.19
C PRO A 81 -17.73 -8.89 4.66
N LYS A 82 -18.94 -9.26 5.05
CA LYS A 82 -19.27 -9.63 6.44
C LYS A 82 -18.59 -10.93 6.85
N ASN A 83 -18.53 -11.90 5.93
CA ASN A 83 -17.86 -13.18 6.17
C ASN A 83 -16.34 -12.98 6.31
N TRP A 84 -15.73 -13.55 7.34
CA TRP A 84 -14.32 -13.39 7.66
C TRP A 84 -13.38 -13.82 6.51
N ASN A 85 -13.59 -15.02 5.96
CA ASN A 85 -12.74 -15.55 4.89
C ASN A 85 -12.77 -14.65 3.64
N ARG A 86 -13.97 -14.18 3.27
CA ARG A 86 -14.16 -13.28 2.13
C ARG A 86 -13.52 -11.92 2.39
N ARG A 87 -13.65 -11.38 3.59
CA ARG A 87 -13.06 -10.11 3.99
C ARG A 87 -11.54 -10.18 4.03
N PHE A 88 -10.99 -11.25 4.61
CA PHE A 88 -9.55 -11.47 4.65
C PHE A 88 -8.97 -11.58 3.24
N LYS A 89 -9.60 -12.37 2.36
CA LYS A 89 -9.19 -12.49 0.96
C LYS A 89 -9.28 -11.15 0.22
N HIS A 90 -10.38 -10.41 0.39
CA HIS A 90 -10.60 -9.12 -0.24
C HIS A 90 -9.48 -8.13 0.10
N ASN A 91 -9.15 -7.98 1.38
CA ASN A 91 -8.08 -7.09 1.81
C ASN A 91 -6.70 -7.56 1.33
N ARG A 92 -6.44 -8.86 1.38
CA ARG A 92 -5.19 -9.45 0.87
C ARG A 92 -5.02 -9.20 -0.63
N ASP A 93 -6.07 -9.36 -1.42
CA ASP A 93 -6.03 -9.15 -2.87
C ASP A 93 -5.76 -7.67 -3.19
N LYS A 94 -6.35 -6.73 -2.45
CA LYS A 94 -6.04 -5.30 -2.54
C LYS A 94 -4.58 -4.98 -2.24
N MET A 95 -4.01 -5.59 -1.20
CA MET A 95 -2.60 -5.39 -0.88
C MET A 95 -1.65 -5.89 -1.98
N LYS A 96 -2.07 -6.89 -2.77
CA LYS A 96 -1.27 -7.45 -3.86
C LYS A 96 -1.19 -6.57 -5.09
N THR A 97 -2.13 -5.66 -5.29
CA THR A 97 -2.18 -4.81 -6.49
C THR A 97 -1.00 -3.83 -6.57
N GLY A 98 -0.37 -3.52 -5.43
CA GLY A 98 0.66 -2.48 -5.34
C GLY A 98 0.12 -1.05 -5.42
N ASN A 99 -1.19 -0.88 -5.58
CA ASN A 99 -1.83 0.42 -5.62
C ASN A 99 -1.88 1.04 -4.21
N ILE A 100 -1.29 2.22 -4.06
CA ILE A 100 -1.20 2.91 -2.77
C ILE A 100 -2.57 3.26 -2.18
N PHE A 101 -3.55 3.59 -3.02
CA PHE A 101 -4.91 3.93 -2.55
C PHE A 101 -5.64 2.70 -2.04
N GLU A 102 -5.47 1.55 -2.68
CA GLU A 102 -6.04 0.29 -2.20
C GLU A 102 -5.39 -0.16 -0.89
N LEU A 103 -4.07 0.01 -0.75
CA LEU A 103 -3.37 -0.22 0.50
C LEU A 103 -3.87 0.71 1.61
N ALA A 104 -4.01 2.01 1.33
CA ALA A 104 -4.53 2.99 2.27
C ALA A 104 -5.97 2.67 2.69
N GLU A 105 -6.80 2.20 1.76
CA GLU A 105 -8.16 1.76 2.05
C GLU A 105 -8.20 0.55 2.99
N VAL A 106 -7.33 -0.44 2.77
CA VAL A 106 -7.19 -1.60 3.67
C VAL A 106 -6.79 -1.14 5.07
N VAL A 107 -5.78 -0.28 5.19
CA VAL A 107 -5.32 0.26 6.48
C VAL A 107 -6.44 1.00 7.20
N ARG A 108 -7.14 1.90 6.52
CA ARG A 108 -8.27 2.65 7.08
C ARG A 108 -9.40 1.73 7.53
N ASN A 109 -9.84 0.82 6.67
CA ASN A 109 -10.97 -0.06 6.97
C ASN A 109 -10.68 -0.99 8.14
N LEU A 110 -9.46 -1.51 8.25
CA LEU A 110 -9.05 -2.33 9.39
C LEU A 110 -8.89 -1.49 10.66
N ALA A 111 -8.40 -0.25 10.59
CA ALA A 111 -8.35 0.66 11.72
C ALA A 111 -9.74 0.95 12.29
N VAL A 112 -10.69 1.33 11.43
CA VAL A 112 -12.08 1.60 11.84
C VAL A 112 -12.72 0.34 12.45
N ARG A 113 -12.56 -0.81 11.80
CA ARG A 113 -13.09 -2.06 12.32
C ARG A 113 -12.47 -2.45 13.67
N ASN A 114 -11.17 -2.20 13.85
CA ASN A 114 -10.52 -2.49 15.13
C ASN A 114 -11.12 -1.68 16.27
N ASN A 115 -11.46 -0.43 16.02
CA ASN A 115 -12.09 0.47 17.00
C ASN A 115 -13.55 0.07 17.31
N GLU A 116 -14.29 -0.39 16.31
CA GLU A 116 -15.71 -0.73 16.45
C GLU A 116 -15.97 -2.15 17.00
N LYS A 117 -15.26 -3.14 16.50
CA LYS A 117 -15.54 -4.57 16.70
C LYS A 117 -14.34 -5.41 17.07
N GLY A 118 -13.14 -4.84 17.01
CA GLY A 118 -11.88 -5.58 17.11
C GLY A 118 -11.54 -6.39 15.86
N LEU A 119 -10.30 -6.86 15.81
CA LEU A 119 -9.77 -7.67 14.71
C LEU A 119 -9.44 -9.08 15.21
N SER A 120 -9.62 -10.08 14.34
CA SER A 120 -9.07 -11.42 14.54
C SER A 120 -7.53 -11.39 14.51
N THR A 121 -6.89 -12.46 14.98
CA THR A 121 -5.42 -12.56 14.95
C THR A 121 -4.85 -12.37 13.55
N GLY A 122 -5.45 -13.00 12.53
CA GLY A 122 -5.01 -12.85 11.13
C GLY A 122 -5.22 -11.43 10.60
N GLU A 123 -6.34 -10.78 10.94
CA GLU A 123 -6.59 -9.38 10.55
C GLU A 123 -5.64 -8.40 11.27
N LYS A 124 -5.27 -8.66 12.53
CA LYS A 124 -4.26 -7.87 13.25
C LYS A 124 -2.90 -7.94 12.58
N GLN A 125 -2.46 -9.13 12.20
CA GLN A 125 -1.20 -9.32 11.47
C GLN A 125 -1.22 -8.61 10.12
N MET A 126 -2.32 -8.72 9.38
CA MET A 126 -2.50 -8.02 8.11
C MET A 126 -2.47 -6.50 8.29
N PHE A 127 -3.14 -5.98 9.31
CA PHE A 127 -3.16 -4.55 9.63
C PHE A 127 -1.78 -4.01 9.96
N VAL A 128 -1.02 -4.71 10.82
CA VAL A 128 0.37 -4.34 11.15
C VAL A 128 1.24 -4.34 9.90
N LYS A 129 1.13 -5.38 9.06
CA LYS A 129 1.89 -5.47 7.80
C LYS A 129 1.53 -4.35 6.83
N ALA A 130 0.25 -4.09 6.63
CA ALA A 130 -0.23 -3.03 5.74
C ALA A 130 0.23 -1.64 6.19
N LYS A 131 0.17 -1.36 7.51
CA LYS A 131 0.69 -0.11 8.09
C LYS A 131 2.19 0.04 7.84
N LYS A 132 2.98 -1.00 8.06
CA LYS A 132 4.44 -0.97 7.83
C LYS A 132 4.79 -0.70 6.37
N ILE A 133 4.11 -1.36 5.43
CA ILE A 133 4.31 -1.13 4.00
C ILE A 133 3.99 0.32 3.65
N LEU A 134 2.86 0.84 4.11
CA LEU A 134 2.45 2.23 3.86
C LEU A 134 3.42 3.22 4.52
N ALA A 135 3.80 3.01 5.78
CA ALA A 135 4.75 3.85 6.50
C ALA A 135 6.11 3.91 5.80
N SER A 136 6.62 2.77 5.30
CA SER A 136 7.90 2.73 4.59
C SER A 136 7.93 3.62 3.35
N GLU A 137 6.83 3.71 2.62
CA GLU A 137 6.72 4.62 1.48
C GLU A 137 6.62 6.08 1.91
N LEU A 138 5.89 6.36 2.98
CA LEU A 138 5.77 7.71 3.55
C LEU A 138 7.10 8.25 4.10
N MET A 139 7.97 7.38 4.63
CA MET A 139 9.33 7.75 5.05
C MET A 139 10.08 8.41 3.90
N TYR A 140 10.06 7.84 2.70
CA TYR A 140 10.68 8.44 1.53
C TYR A 140 9.92 9.65 1.00
N ALA A 141 8.61 9.54 0.87
CA ALA A 141 7.78 10.60 0.28
C ALA A 141 7.75 11.88 1.11
N LYS A 142 7.88 11.78 2.43
CA LYS A 142 7.82 12.91 3.38
C LYS A 142 9.14 13.21 4.07
N HIS A 143 10.20 12.48 3.77
CA HIS A 143 11.50 12.62 4.43
C HIS A 143 11.41 12.49 5.96
N MET A 144 10.72 11.46 6.42
CA MET A 144 10.53 11.11 7.83
C MET A 144 11.33 9.86 8.18
N ASP A 145 11.66 9.68 9.46
CA ASP A 145 12.13 8.40 9.98
C ASP A 145 10.96 7.43 10.24
N GLU A 146 11.27 6.21 10.69
CA GLU A 146 10.27 5.16 10.87
C GLU A 146 9.26 5.53 11.97
N ASP A 147 9.73 6.07 13.08
CA ASP A 147 8.89 6.44 14.23
C ASP A 147 8.00 7.63 13.86
N GLU A 148 8.54 8.65 13.22
CA GLU A 148 7.79 9.81 12.72
C GLU A 148 6.70 9.40 11.72
N ALA A 149 7.01 8.47 10.81
CA ALA A 149 6.03 7.98 9.83
C ALA A 149 4.91 7.16 10.50
N ALA A 150 5.25 6.35 11.51
CA ALA A 150 4.28 5.58 12.27
C ALA A 150 3.34 6.50 13.09
N GLU A 151 3.88 7.46 13.82
CA GLU A 151 3.11 8.43 14.60
C GLU A 151 2.21 9.28 13.70
N TRP A 152 2.75 9.78 12.59
CA TRP A 152 1.98 10.55 11.63
C TRP A 152 0.81 9.74 11.05
N LEU A 153 1.05 8.47 10.73
CA LEU A 153 0.01 7.58 10.19
C LEU A 153 -1.08 7.32 11.23
N ASP A 154 -0.71 7.13 12.50
CA ASP A 154 -1.67 6.93 13.59
C ASP A 154 -2.50 8.20 13.86
N ASP A 155 -1.91 9.38 13.78
CA ASP A 155 -2.64 10.66 13.88
C ASP A 155 -3.65 10.81 12.74
N VAL A 156 -3.26 10.51 11.51
CA VAL A 156 -4.19 10.55 10.37
C VAL A 156 -5.33 9.54 10.53
N LEU A 157 -5.04 8.32 10.99
CA LEU A 157 -6.03 7.27 11.20
C LEU A 157 -6.97 7.58 12.38
N SER A 158 -6.54 8.33 13.38
CA SER A 158 -7.41 8.75 14.49
C SER A 158 -8.61 9.58 14.01
N ARG A 159 -8.48 10.21 12.86
CA ARG A 159 -9.54 11.00 12.20
C ARG A 159 -10.44 10.15 11.29
N ALA A 160 -10.07 8.88 11.07
CA ALA A 160 -10.84 7.96 10.25
C ALA A 160 -12.16 7.57 10.95
N GLY A 161 -13.26 7.62 10.21
CA GLY A 161 -14.58 7.27 10.73
C GLY A 161 -15.37 8.44 11.33
N GLU A 162 -14.75 9.60 11.59
CA GLU A 162 -15.47 10.80 12.05
C GLU A 162 -16.32 11.43 10.93
N THR A 163 -15.94 11.21 9.69
CA THR A 163 -16.75 11.63 8.54
C THR A 163 -17.73 10.51 8.17
N LYS A 164 -19.04 10.79 8.34
CA LYS A 164 -20.11 9.90 7.84
C LYS A 164 -19.86 9.52 6.38
N PRO A 165 -20.15 8.27 5.96
CA PRO A 165 -19.98 7.86 4.57
C PRO A 165 -20.78 8.80 3.68
N THR A 166 -20.10 9.48 2.77
CA THR A 166 -20.77 10.18 1.67
C THR A 166 -21.43 9.09 0.82
N SER A 167 -22.74 8.97 0.94
CA SER A 167 -23.54 8.14 0.06
C SER A 167 -23.25 8.56 -1.39
N ARG A 168 -22.70 7.63 -2.17
CA ARG A 168 -22.58 7.79 -3.61
C ARG A 168 -23.98 8.10 -4.15
N ALA A 169 -24.22 9.33 -4.51
CA ALA A 169 -25.44 9.72 -5.23
C ALA A 169 -25.50 8.88 -6.50
N LYS A 170 -26.49 7.99 -6.59
CA LYS A 170 -26.81 7.31 -7.84
C LYS A 170 -27.12 8.38 -8.88
N PRO A 171 -26.54 8.33 -10.09
CA PRO A 171 -26.97 9.21 -11.16
C PRO A 171 -28.44 8.94 -11.45
N LYS A 172 -29.27 9.97 -11.29
CA LYS A 172 -30.67 9.94 -11.69
C LYS A 172 -30.72 9.70 -13.19
N ALA A 173 -31.28 8.56 -13.58
CA ALA A 173 -31.62 8.32 -14.98
C ALA A 173 -32.57 9.43 -15.44
N ALA A 174 -32.13 10.19 -16.44
CA ALA A 174 -33.00 11.12 -17.12
C ALA A 174 -34.08 10.33 -17.84
N ALA A 175 -35.31 10.49 -17.41
CA ALA A 175 -36.47 9.99 -18.12
C ALA A 175 -36.58 10.77 -19.43
N ALA A 176 -36.40 10.09 -20.57
CA ALA A 176 -36.82 10.59 -21.86
C ALA A 176 -38.32 10.46 -21.90
N SER A 177 -39.00 11.56 -21.95
CA SER A 177 -40.40 11.63 -22.36
C SER A 177 -40.49 12.03 -23.83
N ALA A 178 -41.09 11.13 -24.56
CA ALA A 178 -41.83 11.24 -25.83
C ALA A 178 -41.45 12.33 -26.83
#